data_303eddb185a6ddbd8b022f165abc93f9
#
_entry.id   303eddb185a6ddbd8b022f165abc93f9
#
_cell.length_a   1.000
_cell.length_b   1.000
_cell.length_c   1.000
_cell.angle_alpha   90.00
_cell.angle_beta   90.00
_cell.angle_gamma   90.00
#
_symmetry.space_group_name_H-M   'P 1'
#
loop_
_entity.id
_entity.type
_entity.pdbx_description
1 polymer ?
#
loop_
_entity_poly.entity_id
_entity_poly.type
_entity_poly.pdbx_seq_one_letter_code
_entity_poly.pdbx_strand_id
1 'polypeptide(L)'
;YCQYRNTIAAMYYANAKQADVMAKEHHYDNAMQQALDASAIPVSVYENLIGTINRRLPAMYRYVELRKKLLGVETLHMYDNYVPMVDCPDQKYSFEEAKEIVLRGLAPLGADYQELLQKGFGGRWIDIYENEGKRTGAYSWGTYQSHPYVLLNYHGTLADVFTLAHEMGHSIHSWYSNHTQPYRYS
;
A
#
# COMPACT_ATOMS: atom_id res chain seq x y z
N TYR A 1 12.87 4.71 -23.63
CA TYR A 1 13.16 3.34 -23.19
C TYR A 1 13.80 2.50 -24.31
N CYS A 2 13.28 2.53 -25.55
CA CYS A 2 13.81 1.69 -26.63
C CYS A 2 15.30 1.88 -26.93
N GLN A 3 15.83 3.10 -26.83
CA GLN A 3 17.25 3.40 -27.04
C GLN A 3 18.18 2.70 -26.01
N TYR A 4 17.67 2.41 -24.80
CA TYR A 4 18.41 1.79 -23.72
C TYR A 4 18.09 0.30 -23.53
N ARG A 5 17.40 -0.34 -24.49
CA ARG A 5 16.93 -1.72 -24.35
C ARG A 5 18.06 -2.67 -23.94
N ASN A 6 19.20 -2.62 -24.61
CA ASN A 6 20.33 -3.52 -24.34
C ASN A 6 20.94 -3.26 -22.97
N THR A 7 21.05 -2.00 -22.57
CA THR A 7 21.55 -1.63 -21.23
C THR A 7 20.60 -2.13 -20.14
N ILE A 8 19.29 -1.89 -20.29
CA ILE A 8 18.28 -2.36 -19.34
C ILE A 8 18.28 -3.88 -19.25
N ALA A 9 18.36 -4.58 -20.39
CA ALA A 9 18.42 -6.04 -20.44
C ALA A 9 19.68 -6.58 -19.73
N ALA A 10 20.85 -5.95 -19.94
CA ALA A 10 22.09 -6.34 -19.28
C ALA A 10 22.02 -6.12 -17.75
N MET A 11 21.46 -5.00 -17.31
CA MET A 11 21.26 -4.72 -15.88
C MET A 11 20.31 -5.74 -15.23
N TYR A 12 19.19 -6.03 -15.89
CA TYR A 12 18.23 -7.03 -15.41
C TYR A 12 18.86 -8.42 -15.32
N TYR A 13 19.59 -8.83 -16.38
CA TYR A 13 20.31 -10.11 -16.39
C TYR A 13 21.36 -10.20 -15.27
N ALA A 14 22.14 -9.14 -15.07
CA ALA A 14 23.13 -9.11 -13.99
C ALA A 14 22.48 -9.24 -12.60
N ASN A 15 21.37 -8.57 -12.38
CA ASN A 15 20.62 -8.67 -11.14
C ASN A 15 20.07 -10.10 -10.90
N ALA A 16 19.43 -10.70 -11.92
CA ALA A 16 18.94 -12.07 -11.83
C ALA A 16 20.08 -13.08 -11.59
N LYS A 17 21.21 -12.92 -12.29
CA LYS A 17 22.38 -13.77 -12.10
C LYS A 17 23.00 -13.63 -10.72
N GLN A 18 23.08 -12.41 -10.19
CA GLN A 18 23.54 -12.18 -8.83
C GLN A 18 22.66 -12.91 -7.80
N ALA A 19 21.35 -12.83 -7.93
CA ALA A 19 20.42 -13.52 -7.04
C ALA A 19 20.61 -15.05 -7.10
N ASP A 20 20.79 -15.62 -8.29
CA ASP A 20 21.07 -17.06 -8.49
C ASP A 20 22.39 -17.50 -7.85
N VAL A 21 23.47 -16.70 -8.05
CA VAL A 21 24.77 -16.98 -7.44
C VAL A 21 24.68 -16.93 -5.93
N MET A 22 24.07 -15.90 -5.37
CA MET A 22 23.91 -15.76 -3.90
C MET A 22 23.10 -16.91 -3.30
N ALA A 23 22.04 -17.33 -3.98
CA ALA A 23 21.26 -18.48 -3.53
C ALA A 23 22.12 -19.78 -3.45
N LYS A 24 22.92 -20.02 -4.49
CA LYS A 24 23.82 -21.18 -4.52
C LYS A 24 24.89 -21.14 -3.43
N GLU A 25 25.53 -19.97 -3.24
CA GLU A 25 26.54 -19.80 -2.18
C GLU A 25 25.97 -19.99 -0.78
N HIS A 26 24.70 -19.65 -0.58
CA HIS A 26 24.00 -19.86 0.69
C HIS A 26 23.26 -21.19 0.79
N HIS A 27 23.49 -22.12 -0.16
CA HIS A 27 22.90 -23.47 -0.20
C HIS A 27 21.39 -23.53 -0.33
N TYR A 28 20.76 -22.54 -0.98
CA TYR A 28 19.37 -22.60 -1.38
C TYR A 28 19.20 -23.23 -2.76
N ASP A 29 18.06 -23.89 -3.00
CA ASP A 29 17.76 -24.50 -4.30
C ASP A 29 17.65 -23.46 -5.41
N ASN A 30 17.18 -22.25 -5.07
CA ASN A 30 16.99 -21.15 -6.01
C ASN A 30 16.83 -19.80 -5.30
N ALA A 31 16.88 -18.71 -6.06
CA ALA A 31 16.76 -17.35 -5.56
C ALA A 31 15.39 -17.06 -4.88
N MET A 32 14.31 -17.72 -5.30
CA MET A 32 12.98 -17.57 -4.68
C MET A 32 12.99 -18.11 -3.24
N GLN A 33 13.52 -19.30 -3.05
CA GLN A 33 13.63 -19.90 -1.72
C GLN A 33 14.44 -18.99 -0.79
N GLN A 34 15.58 -18.49 -1.24
CA GLN A 34 16.40 -17.56 -0.45
C GLN A 34 15.64 -16.27 -0.11
N ALA A 35 14.93 -15.70 -1.06
CA ALA A 35 14.18 -14.44 -0.85
C ALA A 35 13.04 -14.61 0.17
N LEU A 36 12.42 -15.77 0.23
CA LEU A 36 11.30 -16.09 1.13
C LEU A 36 11.76 -16.53 2.53
N ASP A 37 12.98 -17.03 2.65
CA ASP A 37 13.52 -17.59 3.88
C ASP A 37 13.67 -16.54 4.99
N ALA A 38 14.04 -15.32 4.65
CA ALA A 38 14.18 -14.22 5.61
C ALA A 38 12.89 -13.95 6.43
N SER A 39 11.74 -14.23 5.85
CA SER A 39 10.41 -14.13 6.48
C SER A 39 9.83 -15.49 6.86
N ALA A 40 10.60 -16.57 6.75
CA ALA A 40 10.19 -17.96 6.99
C ALA A 40 8.92 -18.35 6.19
N ILE A 41 8.80 -17.88 4.95
CA ILE A 41 7.65 -18.15 4.08
C ILE A 41 7.97 -19.37 3.20
N PRO A 42 7.21 -20.46 3.30
CA PRO A 42 7.37 -21.59 2.39
C PRO A 42 7.11 -21.21 0.93
N VAL A 43 7.89 -21.74 -0.02
CA VAL A 43 7.71 -21.50 -1.46
C VAL A 43 6.28 -21.84 -1.91
N SER A 44 5.68 -22.87 -1.33
CA SER A 44 4.29 -23.26 -1.62
C SER A 44 3.25 -22.17 -1.35
N VAL A 45 3.51 -21.26 -0.41
CA VAL A 45 2.61 -20.09 -0.17
C VAL A 45 2.63 -19.14 -1.37
N TYR A 46 3.81 -18.86 -1.89
CA TYR A 46 3.98 -18.02 -3.09
C TYR A 46 3.32 -18.64 -4.33
N GLU A 47 3.60 -19.93 -4.57
CA GLU A 47 3.01 -20.67 -5.69
C GLU A 47 1.48 -20.78 -5.59
N ASN A 48 0.96 -21.03 -4.37
CA ASN A 48 -0.47 -21.08 -4.13
C ASN A 48 -1.15 -19.72 -4.35
N LEU A 49 -0.48 -18.61 -3.98
CA LEU A 49 -0.97 -17.26 -4.27
C LEU A 49 -1.16 -17.06 -5.78
N ILE A 50 -0.13 -17.35 -6.57
CA ILE A 50 -0.20 -17.24 -8.04
C ILE A 50 -1.30 -18.14 -8.59
N GLY A 51 -1.33 -19.41 -8.18
CA GLY A 51 -2.34 -20.37 -8.63
C GLY A 51 -3.76 -19.93 -8.27
N THR A 52 -3.94 -19.36 -7.08
CA THR A 52 -5.25 -18.88 -6.61
C THR A 52 -5.72 -17.65 -7.40
N ILE A 53 -4.83 -16.69 -7.64
CA ILE A 53 -5.15 -15.51 -8.48
C ILE A 53 -5.55 -15.97 -9.88
N ASN A 54 -4.76 -16.85 -10.52
CA ASN A 54 -5.08 -17.35 -11.87
C ASN A 54 -6.45 -18.06 -11.92
N ARG A 55 -6.76 -18.87 -10.91
CA ARG A 55 -8.09 -19.51 -10.82
C ARG A 55 -9.24 -18.51 -10.66
N ARG A 56 -8.98 -17.32 -10.11
CA ARG A 56 -9.98 -16.27 -9.86
C ARG A 56 -10.05 -15.19 -10.94
N LEU A 57 -9.14 -15.19 -11.91
CA LEU A 57 -9.18 -14.25 -13.05
C LEU A 57 -10.55 -14.14 -13.75
N PRO A 58 -11.37 -15.21 -13.89
CA PRO A 58 -12.71 -15.07 -14.45
C PRO A 58 -13.61 -14.07 -13.71
N ALA A 59 -13.42 -13.85 -12.39
CA ALA A 59 -14.14 -12.82 -11.67
C ALA A 59 -13.66 -11.41 -12.06
N MET A 60 -12.37 -11.24 -12.26
CA MET A 60 -11.78 -9.99 -12.76
C MET A 60 -12.29 -9.68 -14.19
N TYR A 61 -12.32 -10.69 -15.06
CA TYR A 61 -12.81 -10.52 -16.42
C TYR A 61 -14.28 -10.08 -16.46
N ARG A 62 -15.14 -10.62 -15.59
CA ARG A 62 -16.53 -10.15 -15.46
C ARG A 62 -16.62 -8.69 -15.05
N TYR A 63 -15.75 -8.24 -14.13
CA TYR A 63 -15.69 -6.83 -13.74
C TYR A 63 -15.25 -5.94 -14.91
N VAL A 64 -14.23 -6.35 -15.66
CA VAL A 64 -13.73 -5.62 -16.85
C VAL A 64 -14.81 -5.52 -17.93
N GLU A 65 -15.56 -6.60 -18.17
CA GLU A 65 -16.70 -6.58 -19.10
C GLU A 65 -17.84 -5.68 -18.65
N LEU A 66 -18.13 -5.66 -17.34
CA LEU A 66 -19.12 -4.73 -16.77
C LEU A 66 -18.64 -3.28 -16.96
N ARG A 67 -17.37 -2.99 -16.69
CA ARG A 67 -16.77 -1.68 -16.87
C ARG A 67 -16.88 -1.22 -18.33
N LYS A 68 -16.53 -2.09 -19.28
CA LYS A 68 -16.66 -1.85 -20.72
C LYS A 68 -18.09 -1.46 -21.10
N LYS A 69 -19.10 -2.18 -20.59
CA LYS A 69 -20.52 -1.90 -20.83
C LYS A 69 -20.96 -0.55 -20.26
N LEU A 70 -20.55 -0.23 -19.03
CA LEU A 70 -20.93 1.01 -18.36
C LEU A 70 -20.30 2.23 -19.04
N LEU A 71 -19.08 2.11 -19.54
CA LEU A 71 -18.39 3.18 -20.28
C LEU A 71 -18.86 3.30 -21.74
N GLY A 72 -19.62 2.33 -22.26
CA GLY A 72 -20.15 2.36 -23.63
C GLY A 72 -19.06 2.26 -24.71
N VAL A 73 -17.92 1.63 -24.43
CA VAL A 73 -16.80 1.50 -25.36
C VAL A 73 -16.76 0.13 -26.02
N GLU A 74 -16.36 0.07 -27.31
CA GLU A 74 -16.20 -1.21 -28.00
C GLU A 74 -14.96 -1.98 -27.52
N THR A 75 -13.89 -1.27 -27.20
CA THR A 75 -12.65 -1.82 -26.68
C THR A 75 -12.25 -1.06 -25.42
N LEU A 76 -11.99 -1.78 -24.33
CA LEU A 76 -11.46 -1.21 -23.11
C LEU A 76 -9.93 -1.21 -23.19
N HIS A 77 -9.32 -0.05 -23.08
CA HIS A 77 -7.86 0.13 -22.99
C HIS A 77 -7.41 0.32 -21.55
N MET A 78 -6.12 0.18 -21.28
CA MET A 78 -5.56 0.33 -19.94
C MET A 78 -5.84 1.71 -19.31
N TYR A 79 -5.86 2.76 -20.13
CA TYR A 79 -6.18 4.12 -19.65
C TYR A 79 -7.66 4.32 -19.28
N ASP A 80 -8.58 3.51 -19.83
CA ASP A 80 -10.00 3.58 -19.50
C ASP A 80 -10.29 3.09 -18.07
N ASN A 81 -9.33 2.41 -17.43
CA ASN A 81 -9.45 1.99 -16.04
C ASN A 81 -9.54 3.15 -15.05
N TYR A 82 -9.11 4.34 -15.44
CA TYR A 82 -9.16 5.55 -14.62
C TYR A 82 -10.41 6.40 -14.85
N VAL A 83 -11.22 6.06 -15.86
CA VAL A 83 -12.47 6.78 -16.15
C VAL A 83 -13.54 6.37 -15.13
N PRO A 84 -14.21 7.31 -14.45
CA PRO A 84 -15.32 6.98 -13.56
C PRO A 84 -16.45 6.25 -14.31
N MET A 85 -17.01 5.21 -13.71
CA MET A 85 -18.15 4.46 -14.28
C MET A 85 -19.50 5.04 -13.88
N VAL A 86 -19.52 5.91 -12.89
CA VAL A 86 -20.70 6.58 -12.37
C VAL A 86 -20.39 8.04 -12.13
N ASP A 87 -21.40 8.88 -12.28
CA ASP A 87 -21.27 10.28 -11.90
C ASP A 87 -21.25 10.38 -10.38
N CYS A 88 -20.09 10.70 -9.83
CA CYS A 88 -19.96 11.04 -8.42
C CYS A 88 -19.87 12.56 -8.29
N PRO A 89 -20.66 13.20 -7.41
CA PRO A 89 -20.45 14.60 -7.12
C PRO A 89 -19.03 14.84 -6.63
N ASP A 90 -18.40 15.93 -7.07
CA ASP A 90 -17.06 16.33 -6.62
C ASP A 90 -17.14 16.87 -5.19
N GLN A 91 -17.44 15.96 -4.26
CA GLN A 91 -17.57 16.28 -2.84
C GLN A 91 -16.18 16.45 -2.24
N LYS A 92 -15.97 17.57 -1.59
CA LYS A 92 -14.76 17.84 -0.82
C LYS A 92 -15.01 17.65 0.67
N TYR A 93 -14.01 17.10 1.32
CA TYR A 93 -14.00 16.87 2.76
C TYR A 93 -12.86 17.67 3.38
N SER A 94 -13.16 18.53 4.33
CA SER A 94 -12.13 19.15 5.15
C SER A 94 -11.38 18.08 5.94
N PHE A 95 -10.18 18.39 6.41
CA PHE A 95 -9.42 17.44 7.21
C PHE A 95 -10.14 17.08 8.53
N GLU A 96 -10.87 18.04 9.11
CA GLU A 96 -11.67 17.81 10.32
C GLU A 96 -12.82 16.83 10.07
N GLU A 97 -13.57 17.01 8.96
CA GLU A 97 -14.61 16.05 8.56
C GLU A 97 -14.02 14.65 8.29
N ALA A 98 -12.84 14.60 7.66
CA ALA A 98 -12.14 13.33 7.41
C ALA A 98 -11.80 12.60 8.72
N LYS A 99 -11.32 13.32 9.75
CA LYS A 99 -11.06 12.73 11.08
C LYS A 99 -12.34 12.13 11.68
N GLU A 100 -13.45 12.86 11.61
CA GLU A 100 -14.74 12.36 12.12
C GLU A 100 -15.23 11.12 11.38
N ILE A 101 -15.09 11.10 10.05
CA ILE A 101 -15.47 9.95 9.21
C ILE A 101 -14.60 8.74 9.59
N VAL A 102 -13.28 8.93 9.72
CA VAL A 102 -12.35 7.86 10.09
C VAL A 102 -12.64 7.32 11.48
N LEU A 103 -12.86 8.19 12.46
CA LEU A 103 -13.25 7.77 13.82
C LEU A 103 -14.52 6.93 13.83
N ARG A 104 -15.55 7.38 13.13
CA ARG A 104 -16.83 6.61 13.03
C ARG A 104 -16.64 5.30 12.28
N GLY A 105 -15.91 5.32 11.16
CA GLY A 105 -15.69 4.15 10.31
C GLY A 105 -14.88 3.05 11.01
N LEU A 106 -13.94 3.44 11.84
CA LEU A 106 -13.06 2.53 12.57
C LEU A 106 -13.52 2.24 14.01
N ALA A 107 -14.70 2.70 14.42
CA ALA A 107 -15.27 2.40 15.73
C ALA A 107 -15.36 0.89 16.06
N PRO A 108 -15.64 -0.01 15.10
CA PRO A 108 -15.66 -1.45 15.37
C PRO A 108 -14.33 -2.04 15.83
N LEU A 109 -13.19 -1.33 15.67
CA LEU A 109 -11.87 -1.77 16.12
C LEU A 109 -11.65 -1.61 17.64
N GLY A 110 -12.61 -1.02 18.35
CA GLY A 110 -12.62 -0.95 19.80
C GLY A 110 -12.08 0.37 20.39
N ALA A 111 -12.27 0.52 21.71
CA ALA A 111 -12.01 1.76 22.42
C ALA A 111 -10.51 2.14 22.43
N ASP A 112 -9.62 1.17 22.65
CA ASP A 112 -8.17 1.41 22.67
C ASP A 112 -7.66 1.94 21.32
N TYR A 113 -8.21 1.40 20.21
CA TYR A 113 -7.88 1.88 18.88
C TYR A 113 -8.37 3.31 18.65
N GLN A 114 -9.60 3.62 19.10
CA GLN A 114 -10.17 4.96 19.01
C GLN A 114 -9.37 6.00 19.81
N GLU A 115 -8.91 5.63 21.01
CA GLU A 115 -8.05 6.50 21.85
C GLU A 115 -6.74 6.83 21.13
N LEU A 116 -6.10 5.82 20.50
CA LEU A 116 -4.87 6.02 19.73
C LEU A 116 -5.09 6.87 18.49
N LEU A 117 -6.21 6.70 17.78
CA LEU A 117 -6.59 7.57 16.66
C LEU A 117 -6.70 9.02 17.09
N GLN A 118 -7.44 9.29 18.19
CA GLN A 118 -7.61 10.64 18.73
C GLN A 118 -6.27 11.23 19.18
N LYS A 119 -5.42 10.43 19.82
CA LYS A 119 -4.06 10.82 20.19
C LYS A 119 -3.22 11.21 18.98
N GLY A 120 -3.29 10.45 17.92
CA GLY A 120 -2.57 10.74 16.66
C GLY A 120 -3.08 12.01 15.98
N PHE A 121 -4.39 12.20 15.92
CA PHE A 121 -5.01 13.40 15.35
C PHE A 121 -4.73 14.68 16.15
N GLY A 122 -4.67 14.59 17.46
CA GLY A 122 -4.36 15.73 18.34
C GLY A 122 -2.88 15.91 18.66
N GLY A 123 -2.06 14.86 18.46
CA GLY A 123 -0.68 14.78 18.91
C GLY A 123 0.37 15.24 17.90
N ARG A 124 -0.01 15.92 16.84
CA ARG A 124 0.91 16.41 15.78
C ARG A 124 1.68 15.29 15.07
N TRP A 125 1.06 14.12 14.92
CA TRP A 125 1.67 13.01 14.18
C TRP A 125 1.66 13.21 12.67
N ILE A 126 0.78 14.10 12.15
CA ILE A 126 0.42 14.18 10.74
C ILE A 126 0.86 15.52 10.15
N ASP A 127 1.67 15.48 9.13
CA ASP A 127 1.95 16.59 8.23
C ASP A 127 0.96 16.50 7.05
N ILE A 128 -0.03 17.40 7.05
CA ILE A 128 -1.30 17.21 6.33
C ILE A 128 -1.23 17.64 4.87
N TYR A 129 -0.81 18.90 4.65
CA TYR A 129 -0.98 19.56 3.36
C TYR A 129 0.28 19.55 2.51
N GLU A 130 0.08 19.68 1.20
CA GLU A 130 1.14 19.89 0.25
C GLU A 130 1.89 21.20 0.54
N ASN A 131 3.21 21.18 0.37
CA ASN A 131 4.05 22.38 0.43
C ASN A 131 5.31 22.21 -0.43
N GLU A 132 6.02 23.29 -0.66
CA GLU A 132 7.23 23.31 -1.48
C GLU A 132 8.30 22.36 -0.91
N GLY A 133 8.85 21.51 -1.78
CA GLY A 133 9.87 20.52 -1.43
C GLY A 133 9.36 19.24 -0.77
N LYS A 134 8.07 19.16 -0.43
CA LYS A 134 7.47 17.95 0.11
C LYS A 134 7.29 16.89 -0.97
N ARG A 135 7.62 15.63 -0.64
CA ARG A 135 7.42 14.50 -1.56
C ARG A 135 5.93 14.24 -1.77
N THR A 136 5.59 13.81 -2.98
CA THR A 136 4.24 13.34 -3.34
C THR A 136 3.90 12.01 -2.66
N GLY A 137 2.60 11.71 -2.56
CA GLY A 137 2.09 10.49 -1.95
C GLY A 137 1.80 10.63 -0.47
N ALA A 138 1.64 9.51 0.22
CA ALA A 138 1.42 9.40 1.64
C ALA A 138 2.24 8.25 2.21
N TYR A 139 2.64 8.35 3.46
CA TYR A 139 3.27 7.25 4.20
C TYR A 139 3.20 7.48 5.71
N SER A 140 3.29 6.40 6.45
CA SER A 140 3.53 6.40 7.89
C SER A 140 4.90 5.85 8.20
N TRP A 141 5.59 6.46 9.16
CA TRP A 141 6.90 6.00 9.63
C TRP A 141 6.96 6.06 11.16
N GLY A 142 7.27 4.94 11.78
CA GLY A 142 7.49 4.85 13.22
C GLY A 142 8.97 4.75 13.57
N THR A 143 9.35 5.34 14.70
CA THR A 143 10.65 5.15 15.34
C THR A 143 10.45 4.68 16.77
N TYR A 144 11.33 3.81 17.28
CA TYR A 144 11.12 3.07 18.52
C TYR A 144 10.83 3.94 19.74
N GLN A 145 11.50 5.09 19.87
CA GLN A 145 11.38 5.98 21.07
C GLN A 145 10.55 7.23 20.80
N SER A 146 9.78 7.27 19.71
CA SER A 146 8.96 8.41 19.34
C SER A 146 7.56 7.97 18.96
N HIS A 147 6.64 8.92 18.84
CA HIS A 147 5.37 8.64 18.18
C HIS A 147 5.59 8.39 16.67
N PRO A 148 4.66 7.71 16.00
CA PRO A 148 4.68 7.62 14.53
C PRO A 148 4.53 8.99 13.88
N TYR A 149 5.01 9.09 12.66
CA TYR A 149 4.89 10.29 11.81
C TYR A 149 4.18 9.90 10.52
N VAL A 150 3.21 10.71 10.11
CA VAL A 150 2.44 10.53 8.88
C VAL A 150 2.68 11.72 7.97
N LEU A 151 3.05 11.45 6.74
CA LEU A 151 3.06 12.43 5.67
C LEU A 151 1.84 12.22 4.79
N LEU A 152 1.08 13.28 4.56
CA LEU A 152 -0.02 13.33 3.60
C LEU A 152 0.20 14.49 2.61
N ASN A 153 -0.49 14.43 1.48
CA ASN A 153 -0.76 15.53 0.58
C ASN A 153 -2.27 15.59 0.41
N TYR A 154 -2.95 16.17 1.41
CA TYR A 154 -4.40 16.13 1.54
C TYR A 154 -5.08 17.17 0.64
N HIS A 155 -5.91 16.71 -0.30
CA HIS A 155 -6.66 17.55 -1.26
C HIS A 155 -8.17 17.56 -1.02
N GLY A 156 -8.62 16.84 0.00
CA GLY A 156 -10.03 16.77 0.40
C GLY A 156 -10.89 15.82 -0.43
N THR A 157 -10.29 14.87 -1.14
CA THR A 157 -11.05 13.85 -1.87
C THR A 157 -11.47 12.70 -0.96
N LEU A 158 -12.47 11.91 -1.38
CA LEU A 158 -12.83 10.68 -0.66
C LEU A 158 -11.63 9.72 -0.58
N ALA A 159 -10.80 9.65 -1.61
CA ALA A 159 -9.57 8.85 -1.61
C ALA A 159 -8.60 9.30 -0.49
N ASP A 160 -8.50 10.60 -0.23
CA ASP A 160 -7.66 11.11 0.86
C ASP A 160 -8.19 10.71 2.24
N VAL A 161 -9.51 10.61 2.40
CA VAL A 161 -10.11 10.09 3.65
C VAL A 161 -9.73 8.63 3.88
N PHE A 162 -9.77 7.79 2.83
CA PHE A 162 -9.28 6.42 2.90
C PHE A 162 -7.78 6.33 3.16
N THR A 163 -6.99 7.20 2.52
CA THR A 163 -5.55 7.30 2.76
C THR A 163 -5.25 7.66 4.21
N LEU A 164 -5.96 8.62 4.78
CA LEU A 164 -5.83 8.98 6.20
C LEU A 164 -6.08 7.77 7.11
N ALA A 165 -7.17 7.01 6.86
CA ALA A 165 -7.49 5.80 7.62
C ALA A 165 -6.37 4.74 7.47
N HIS A 166 -5.83 4.55 6.26
CA HIS A 166 -4.76 3.61 5.95
C HIS A 166 -3.46 3.95 6.68
N GLU A 167 -2.99 5.21 6.57
CA GLU A 167 -1.73 5.63 7.18
C GLU A 167 -1.82 5.66 8.72
N MET A 168 -2.99 5.99 9.26
CA MET A 168 -3.23 5.86 10.71
C MET A 168 -3.24 4.40 11.15
N GLY A 169 -3.67 3.47 10.32
CA GLY A 169 -3.55 2.03 10.56
C GLY A 169 -2.09 1.59 10.74
N HIS A 170 -1.21 2.01 9.84
CA HIS A 170 0.22 1.79 9.96
C HIS A 170 0.82 2.45 11.21
N SER A 171 0.38 3.67 11.53
CA SER A 171 0.84 4.40 12.72
C SER A 171 0.48 3.66 14.01
N ILE A 172 -0.74 3.17 14.13
CA ILE A 172 -1.19 2.44 15.31
C ILE A 172 -0.49 1.08 15.42
N HIS A 173 -0.27 0.38 14.29
CA HIS A 173 0.55 -0.82 14.27
C HIS A 173 1.97 -0.55 14.81
N SER A 174 2.64 0.49 14.29
CA SER A 174 3.97 0.89 14.79
C SER A 174 3.95 1.29 16.27
N TRP A 175 2.88 1.97 16.70
CA TRP A 175 2.69 2.32 18.11
C TRP A 175 2.67 1.08 19.01
N TYR A 176 1.81 0.09 18.67
CA TYR A 176 1.74 -1.16 19.45
C TYR A 176 3.07 -1.92 19.40
N SER A 177 3.67 -2.05 18.23
CA SER A 177 4.96 -2.74 18.08
C SER A 177 6.02 -2.12 18.98
N ASN A 178 6.18 -0.80 18.94
CA ASN A 178 7.19 -0.07 19.73
C ASN A 178 6.95 -0.12 21.25
N HIS A 179 5.71 -0.30 21.69
CA HIS A 179 5.37 -0.36 23.12
C HIS A 179 5.32 -1.78 23.69
N THR A 180 5.21 -2.79 22.83
CA THR A 180 5.07 -4.18 23.28
C THR A 180 6.26 -5.07 22.91
N GLN A 181 7.09 -4.65 21.96
CA GLN A 181 8.25 -5.39 21.50
C GLN A 181 9.56 -4.69 21.88
N PRO A 182 10.64 -5.43 22.10
CA PRO A 182 11.96 -4.82 22.21
C PRO A 182 12.41 -4.26 20.86
N TYR A 183 13.29 -3.26 20.86
CA TYR A 183 13.80 -2.57 19.67
C TYR A 183 14.18 -3.51 18.49
N ARG A 184 14.68 -4.70 18.80
CA ARG A 184 15.06 -5.69 17.78
C ARG A 184 13.89 -6.15 16.90
N TYR A 185 12.65 -6.06 17.39
CA TYR A 185 11.43 -6.57 16.75
C TYR A 185 10.38 -5.50 16.48
N SER A 186 10.76 -4.22 16.59
CA SER A 186 9.88 -3.07 16.32
C SER A 186 9.97 -2.63 14.85
#